data_e185beae2a38b4af231f268ddf50426f
#
_entry.id   e185beae2a38b4af231f268ddf50426f
#
_cell.length_a   1.000
_cell.length_b   1.000
_cell.length_c   1.000
_cell.angle_alpha   90.00
_cell.angle_beta   90.00
_cell.angle_gamma   90.00
#
_symmetry.space_group_name_H-M   'P 1'
#
loop_
_entity.id
_entity.type
_entity.pdbx_description
1 polymer ?
#
loop_
_entity_poly.entity_id
_entity_poly.type
_entity_poly.pdbx_seq_one_letter_code
_entity_poly.pdbx_strand_id
1 'polypeptide(L)'
;MKVPLALDLCLMGLIFLTFAIIFAVRKEKACKLISGFNFFTEAQQAQYDKARLARDYFKLFRTLTIVVFAGAVLCLVLGWPAFVAAIAILLFLVFRDFHINPEKAFEKYKLNP
;
A
#
# COMPACT_ATOMS: atom_id res chain seq x y z
N MET A 1 -18.67 -20.69 -2.78
CA MET A 1 -17.48 -20.09 -3.38
C MET A 1 -17.42 -18.57 -3.25
N LYS A 2 -18.53 -17.86 -3.50
CA LYS A 2 -18.53 -16.38 -3.44
C LYS A 2 -18.21 -15.83 -2.06
N VAL A 3 -18.79 -16.40 -1.01
CA VAL A 3 -18.61 -15.90 0.36
C VAL A 3 -17.17 -16.06 0.84
N PRO A 4 -16.52 -17.22 0.69
CA PRO A 4 -15.10 -17.35 1.09
C PRO A 4 -14.17 -16.38 0.36
N LEU A 5 -14.38 -16.16 -0.94
CA LEU A 5 -13.58 -15.21 -1.71
C LEU A 5 -13.78 -13.78 -1.23
N ALA A 6 -15.03 -13.40 -0.94
CA ALA A 6 -15.34 -12.08 -0.41
C ALA A 6 -14.72 -11.89 0.98
N LEU A 7 -14.75 -12.92 1.83
CA LEU A 7 -14.12 -12.87 3.15
C LEU A 7 -12.61 -12.70 3.05
N ASP A 8 -11.96 -13.40 2.12
CA ASP A 8 -10.52 -13.24 1.90
C ASP A 8 -10.18 -11.79 1.53
N LEU A 9 -10.96 -11.20 0.63
CA LEU A 9 -10.76 -9.80 0.25
C LEU A 9 -11.03 -8.85 1.42
N CYS A 10 -12.05 -9.13 2.23
CA CYS A 10 -12.31 -8.31 3.42
C CYS A 10 -11.15 -8.35 4.41
N LEU A 11 -10.54 -9.51 4.63
CA LEU A 11 -9.38 -9.65 5.50
C LEU A 11 -8.21 -8.84 4.95
N MET A 12 -7.94 -8.94 3.65
CA MET A 12 -6.91 -8.12 3.01
C MET A 12 -7.20 -6.63 3.17
N GLY A 13 -8.46 -6.24 2.99
CA GLY A 13 -8.89 -4.85 3.14
C GLY A 13 -8.67 -4.33 4.54
N LEU A 14 -8.91 -5.15 5.57
CA LEU A 14 -8.66 -4.76 6.96
C LEU A 14 -7.17 -4.54 7.20
N ILE A 15 -6.31 -5.37 6.61
CA ILE A 15 -4.86 -5.20 6.72
C ILE A 15 -4.43 -3.88 6.07
N PHE A 16 -4.89 -3.62 4.84
CA PHE A 16 -4.56 -2.36 4.15
C PHE A 16 -5.12 -1.14 4.89
N LEU A 17 -6.32 -1.25 5.43
CA LEU A 17 -6.93 -0.18 6.21
C LEU A 17 -6.12 0.12 7.46
N THR A 18 -5.63 -0.91 8.15
CA THR A 18 -4.78 -0.77 9.31
C THR A 18 -3.52 0.04 8.98
N PHE A 19 -2.85 -0.31 7.88
CA PHE A 19 -1.67 0.44 7.43
C PHE A 19 -2.03 1.87 7.05
N ALA A 20 -3.16 2.08 6.37
CA ALA A 20 -3.60 3.43 6.01
C ALA A 20 -3.81 4.28 7.26
N ILE A 21 -4.43 3.72 8.29
CA ILE A 21 -4.66 4.43 9.56
C ILE A 21 -3.33 4.75 10.23
N ILE A 22 -2.39 3.80 10.24
CA ILE A 22 -1.06 4.00 10.84
C ILE A 22 -0.35 5.18 10.15
N PHE A 23 -0.36 5.22 8.82
CA PHE A 23 0.26 6.33 8.08
C PHE A 23 -0.47 7.65 8.31
N ALA A 24 -1.80 7.62 8.46
CA ALA A 24 -2.57 8.83 8.73
C ALA A 24 -2.29 9.42 10.11
N VAL A 25 -2.12 8.55 11.12
CA VAL A 25 -1.96 8.96 12.52
C VAL A 25 -0.50 9.25 12.85
N ARG A 26 0.39 8.34 12.49
CA ARG A 26 1.82 8.44 12.84
C ARG A 26 2.65 9.23 11.85
N LYS A 27 2.14 9.41 10.64
CA LYS A 27 2.79 10.22 9.60
C LYS A 27 4.26 9.81 9.39
N GLU A 28 5.20 10.71 9.65
CA GLU A 28 6.63 10.45 9.42
C GLU A 28 7.15 9.21 10.17
N LYS A 29 6.64 8.95 11.37
CA LYS A 29 7.07 7.81 12.16
C LYS A 29 6.71 6.49 11.50
N ALA A 30 5.63 6.46 10.71
CA ALA A 30 5.20 5.26 10.01
C ALA A 30 6.16 4.88 8.88
N CYS A 31 7.02 5.78 8.42
CA CYS A 31 7.99 5.48 7.36
C CYS A 31 8.94 4.34 7.74
N LYS A 32 9.13 4.09 9.02
CA LYS A 32 9.94 2.96 9.49
C LYS A 32 9.33 1.61 9.12
N LEU A 33 8.03 1.57 8.82
CA LEU A 33 7.34 0.35 8.40
C LEU A 33 7.50 0.06 6.92
N ILE A 34 8.02 1.01 6.14
CA ILE A 34 8.19 0.84 4.69
C ILE A 34 9.37 -0.09 4.44
N SER A 35 9.11 -1.18 3.75
CA SER A 35 10.15 -2.14 3.36
C SER A 35 11.17 -1.44 2.45
N GLY A 36 12.44 -1.65 2.74
CA GLY A 36 13.52 -0.98 2.02
C GLY A 36 13.94 0.33 2.66
N PHE A 37 12.98 1.17 3.08
CA PHE A 37 13.30 2.43 3.75
C PHE A 37 13.87 2.20 5.14
N ASN A 38 13.38 1.18 5.85
CA ASN A 38 13.89 0.86 7.19
C ASN A 38 15.30 0.26 7.18
N PHE A 39 15.83 -0.10 6.01
CA PHE A 39 17.24 -0.52 5.88
C PHE A 39 18.19 0.66 5.86
N PHE A 40 17.70 1.87 5.63
CA PHE A 40 18.53 3.06 5.66
C PHE A 40 18.88 3.41 7.11
N THR A 41 20.09 3.98 7.30
CA THR A 41 20.47 4.54 8.60
C THR A 41 19.62 5.78 8.88
N GLU A 42 19.61 6.22 10.14
CA GLU A 42 18.88 7.45 10.50
C GLU A 42 19.37 8.66 9.68
N ALA A 43 20.69 8.74 9.45
CA ALA A 43 21.25 9.81 8.64
C ALA A 43 20.75 9.75 7.19
N GLN A 44 20.67 8.55 6.62
CA GLN A 44 20.13 8.37 5.26
C GLN A 44 18.65 8.71 5.20
N GLN A 45 17.86 8.25 6.19
CA GLN A 45 16.43 8.54 6.25
C GLN A 45 16.17 10.06 6.37
N ALA A 46 17.04 10.79 7.07
CA ALA A 46 16.90 12.23 7.22
C ALA A 46 17.05 12.99 5.91
N GLN A 47 17.63 12.36 4.87
CA GLN A 47 17.79 12.97 3.55
C GLN A 47 16.50 12.95 2.73
N TYR A 48 15.45 12.29 3.22
CA TYR A 48 14.19 12.11 2.50
C TYR A 48 13.06 12.91 3.14
N ASP A 49 12.12 13.33 2.31
CA ASP A 49 10.90 14.01 2.76
C ASP A 49 9.91 12.95 3.31
N LYS A 50 10.05 12.66 4.60
CA LYS A 50 9.24 11.64 5.26
C LYS A 50 7.75 11.98 5.28
N ALA A 51 7.43 13.27 5.43
CA ALA A 51 6.01 13.69 5.46
C ALA A 51 5.34 13.40 4.12
N ARG A 52 6.01 13.70 3.01
CA ARG A 52 5.50 13.43 1.68
C ARG A 52 5.42 11.92 1.41
N LEU A 53 6.46 11.19 1.84
CA LEU A 53 6.51 9.74 1.69
C LEU A 53 5.35 9.08 2.44
N ALA A 54 5.13 9.47 3.69
CA ALA A 54 4.03 8.94 4.50
C ALA A 54 2.67 9.25 3.87
N ARG A 55 2.49 10.45 3.35
CA ARG A 55 1.24 10.85 2.71
C ARG A 55 0.97 10.02 1.45
N ASP A 56 2.01 9.78 0.64
CA ASP A 56 1.85 8.99 -0.58
C ASP A 56 1.52 7.53 -0.26
N TYR A 57 2.15 6.97 0.76
CA TYR A 57 1.84 5.61 1.20
C TYR A 57 0.44 5.52 1.82
N PHE A 58 0.01 6.55 2.54
CA PHE A 58 -1.37 6.62 3.02
C PHE A 58 -2.36 6.56 1.85
N LYS A 59 -2.12 7.35 0.81
CA LYS A 59 -2.97 7.36 -0.39
C LYS A 59 -2.97 6.02 -1.08
N LEU A 60 -1.81 5.36 -1.15
CA LEU A 60 -1.70 4.04 -1.75
C LEU A 60 -2.53 3.02 -0.98
N PHE A 61 -2.35 2.93 0.33
CA PHE A 61 -3.10 1.97 1.14
C PHE A 61 -4.60 2.28 1.16
N ARG A 62 -4.97 3.54 1.15
CA ARG A 62 -6.37 3.95 1.02
C ARG A 62 -6.96 3.42 -0.28
N THR A 63 -6.25 3.62 -1.39
CA THR A 63 -6.70 3.14 -2.71
C THR A 63 -6.81 1.62 -2.72
N LEU A 64 -5.80 0.92 -2.19
CA LEU A 64 -5.82 -0.55 -2.11
C LEU A 64 -7.01 -1.04 -1.29
N THR A 65 -7.31 -0.37 -0.17
CA THR A 65 -8.45 -0.69 0.68
C THR A 65 -9.76 -0.57 -0.10
N ILE A 66 -9.94 0.53 -0.81
CA ILE A 66 -11.15 0.78 -1.61
C ILE A 66 -11.30 -0.29 -2.69
N VAL A 67 -10.23 -0.60 -3.41
CA VAL A 67 -10.25 -1.61 -4.47
C VAL A 67 -10.65 -2.98 -3.91
N VAL A 68 -10.06 -3.37 -2.78
CA VAL A 68 -10.32 -4.66 -2.16
C VAL A 68 -11.76 -4.78 -1.68
N PHE A 69 -12.28 -3.77 -0.99
CA PHE A 69 -13.67 -3.81 -0.50
C PHE A 69 -14.68 -3.75 -1.65
N ALA A 70 -14.41 -2.95 -2.68
CA ALA A 70 -15.24 -2.95 -3.89
C ALA A 70 -15.23 -4.33 -4.56
N GLY A 71 -14.06 -4.95 -4.63
CA GLY A 71 -13.91 -6.31 -5.14
C GLY A 71 -14.68 -7.32 -4.33
N ALA A 72 -14.69 -7.19 -2.99
CA ALA A 72 -15.44 -8.09 -2.11
C ALA A 72 -16.94 -8.01 -2.40
N VAL A 73 -17.48 -6.80 -2.56
CA VAL A 73 -18.88 -6.60 -2.91
C VAL A 73 -19.19 -7.23 -4.27
N LEU A 74 -18.35 -7.00 -5.26
CA LEU A 74 -18.52 -7.56 -6.61
C LEU A 74 -18.40 -9.08 -6.60
N CYS A 75 -17.56 -9.65 -5.72
CA CYS A 75 -17.46 -11.10 -5.58
C CYS A 75 -18.78 -11.74 -5.15
N LEU A 76 -19.54 -11.07 -4.29
CA LEU A 76 -20.83 -11.58 -3.85
C LEU A 76 -21.85 -11.63 -5.00
N VAL A 77 -21.66 -10.80 -6.03
CA VAL A 77 -22.53 -10.73 -7.20
C VAL A 77 -22.00 -11.59 -8.35
N LEU A 78 -20.73 -11.40 -8.71
CA LEU A 78 -20.11 -11.99 -9.91
C LEU A 78 -19.31 -13.26 -9.64
N GLY A 79 -18.89 -13.48 -8.38
CA GLY A 79 -18.10 -14.64 -8.03
C GLY A 79 -16.62 -14.47 -8.33
N TRP A 80 -15.95 -15.58 -8.70
CA TRP A 80 -14.49 -15.62 -8.87
C TRP A 80 -13.92 -14.66 -9.92
N PRO A 81 -14.61 -14.31 -11.02
CA PRO A 81 -14.02 -13.32 -11.96
C PRO A 81 -13.74 -11.98 -11.30
N ALA A 82 -14.61 -11.53 -10.38
CA ALA A 82 -14.38 -10.29 -9.65
C ALA A 82 -13.18 -10.42 -8.71
N PHE A 83 -12.97 -11.58 -8.10
CA PHE A 83 -11.79 -11.84 -7.25
C PHE A 83 -10.50 -11.72 -8.08
N VAL A 84 -10.46 -12.38 -9.24
CA VAL A 84 -9.29 -12.32 -10.13
C VAL A 84 -9.01 -10.89 -10.58
N ALA A 85 -10.06 -10.16 -10.97
CA ALA A 85 -9.91 -8.77 -11.39
C ALA A 85 -9.37 -7.89 -10.27
N ALA A 86 -9.87 -8.06 -9.04
CA ALA A 86 -9.40 -7.29 -7.89
C ALA A 86 -7.93 -7.57 -7.60
N ILE A 87 -7.52 -8.85 -7.62
CA ILE A 87 -6.13 -9.22 -7.38
C ILE A 87 -5.23 -8.66 -8.50
N ALA A 88 -5.67 -8.72 -9.75
CA ALA A 88 -4.90 -8.16 -10.87
C ALA A 88 -4.68 -6.65 -10.71
N ILE A 89 -5.72 -5.92 -10.29
CA ILE A 89 -5.62 -4.49 -10.04
C ILE A 89 -4.67 -4.21 -8.87
N LEU A 90 -4.77 -4.99 -7.78
CA LEU A 90 -3.86 -4.84 -6.65
C LEU A 90 -2.41 -5.02 -7.05
N LEU A 91 -2.12 -6.09 -7.79
CA LEU A 91 -0.76 -6.36 -8.25
C LEU A 91 -0.24 -5.24 -9.14
N PHE A 92 -1.08 -4.73 -10.04
CA PHE A 92 -0.72 -3.62 -10.89
C PHE A 92 -0.37 -2.38 -10.08
N LEU A 93 -1.21 -2.02 -9.08
CA LEU A 93 -0.98 -0.85 -8.26
C LEU A 93 0.28 -0.97 -7.38
N VAL A 94 0.51 -2.18 -6.84
CA VAL A 94 1.68 -2.43 -5.98
C VAL A 94 2.96 -2.39 -6.78
N PHE A 95 3.00 -3.05 -7.95
CA PHE A 95 4.22 -3.20 -8.73
C PHE A 95 4.47 -2.09 -9.74
N ARG A 96 3.50 -1.19 -9.92
CA ARG A 96 3.65 -0.08 -10.86
C ARG A 96 4.90 0.76 -10.61
N ASP A 97 5.18 1.04 -9.33
CA ASP A 97 6.33 1.85 -8.91
C ASP A 97 7.39 1.01 -8.19
N PHE A 98 7.38 -0.31 -8.40
CA PHE A 98 8.33 -1.20 -7.73
C PHE A 98 9.72 -1.04 -8.31
N HIS A 99 10.70 -0.87 -7.40
CA HIS A 99 12.12 -0.80 -7.75
C HIS A 99 12.92 -1.73 -6.83
N ILE A 100 13.84 -2.48 -7.41
CA ILE A 100 14.70 -3.40 -6.65
C ILE A 100 15.66 -2.61 -5.77
N ASN A 101 16.21 -1.50 -6.30
CA ASN A 101 17.14 -0.64 -5.56
C ASN A 101 16.35 0.33 -4.67
N PRO A 102 16.50 0.25 -3.32
CA PRO A 102 15.77 1.16 -2.42
C PRO A 102 16.06 2.65 -2.67
N GLU A 103 17.31 2.99 -3.01
CA GLU A 103 17.65 4.38 -3.31
C GLU A 103 16.85 4.91 -4.50
N LYS A 104 16.72 4.07 -5.53
CA LYS A 104 15.96 4.43 -6.73
C LYS A 104 14.47 4.54 -6.43
N ALA A 105 13.95 3.64 -5.59
CA ALA A 105 12.53 3.64 -5.22
C ALA A 105 12.14 4.92 -4.49
N PHE A 106 13.03 5.48 -3.69
CA PHE A 106 12.74 6.66 -2.88
C PHE A 106 13.38 7.94 -3.40
N GLU A 107 14.00 7.90 -4.59
CA GLU A 107 14.72 9.02 -5.17
C GLU A 107 13.90 10.31 -5.21
N LYS A 108 12.62 10.21 -5.58
CA LYS A 108 11.71 11.35 -5.70
C LYS A 108 11.41 12.02 -4.36
N TYR A 109 11.76 11.37 -3.24
CA TYR A 109 11.52 11.92 -1.90
C TYR A 109 12.77 12.54 -1.29
N LYS A 110 13.91 12.53 -2.00
CA LYS A 110 15.13 13.14 -1.49
C LYS A 110 14.97 14.65 -1.38
N LEU A 111 15.41 15.19 -0.24
CA LEU A 111 15.39 16.62 0.01
C LEU A 111 16.49 17.36 -0.78
N ASN A 112 17.63 16.68 -0.97
CA ASN A 112 18.77 17.22 -1.75
C ASN A 112 19.08 16.24 -2.86
N PRO A 113 18.59 16.49 -4.10
CA PRO A 113 18.87 15.61 -5.22
C PRO A 113 20.31 15.64 -5.67
#